data_e68abcf0f6e008f8520ddeb78df0317a
#
_entry.id   e68abcf0f6e008f8520ddeb78df0317a
#
_cell.length_a   1.000
_cell.length_b   1.000
_cell.length_c   1.000
_cell.angle_alpha   90.00
_cell.angle_beta   90.00
_cell.angle_gamma   90.00
#
_symmetry.space_group_name_H-M   'P 1'
#
loop_
_entity.id
_entity.type
_entity.pdbx_description
1 polymer ?
#
loop_
_entity_poly.entity_id
_entity_poly.type
_entity_poly.pdbx_seq_one_letter_code
_entity_poly.pdbx_strand_id
1 'polypeptide(L)' 'MEIKLRYFGQLQELTGKSEEVFTVSFDTVGALRQYLIERYPKLDELNFKMAQDNKINSDSSPLNGSLIDLLPPFSGG' A
#
# COMPACT_ATOMS: atom_id res chain seq x y z
N MET A 1 13.40 -8.08 -3.96
CA MET A 1 12.30 -7.84 -4.90
C MET A 1 12.02 -6.35 -4.97
N GLU A 2 11.94 -5.80 -6.15
CA GLU A 2 11.61 -4.40 -6.34
C GLU A 2 10.12 -4.25 -6.58
N ILE A 3 9.48 -3.33 -5.86
CA ILE A 3 8.06 -3.04 -6.03
C ILE A 3 7.88 -1.56 -6.27
N LYS A 4 6.85 -1.24 -7.04
CA LYS A 4 6.43 0.13 -7.26
C LYS A 4 5.10 0.34 -6.57
N LEU A 5 5.03 1.36 -5.71
CA LEU A 5 3.81 1.74 -5.01
C LEU A 5 3.24 2.99 -5.65
N ARG A 6 1.94 2.97 -5.88
CA ARG A 6 1.24 4.16 -6.35
C ARG A 6 0.25 4.59 -5.28
N TYR A 7 0.25 5.88 -4.97
CA TYR A 7 -0.61 6.45 -3.93
C TYR A 7 -1.73 7.23 -4.59
N PHE A 8 -2.96 6.96 -4.17
CA PHE A 8 -4.14 7.60 -4.74
C PHE A 8 -4.88 8.44 -3.70
N GLY A 9 -5.50 9.53 -4.14
CA GLY A 9 -6.34 10.36 -3.29
C GLY A 9 -5.61 10.91 -2.08
N GLN A 10 -6.20 10.73 -0.93
CA GLN A 10 -5.63 11.19 0.34
C GLN A 10 -4.23 10.65 0.61
N LEU A 11 -3.92 9.51 0.04
CA LEU A 11 -2.62 8.88 0.27
C LEU A 11 -1.50 9.67 -0.38
N GLN A 12 -1.77 10.36 -1.49
CA GLN A 12 -0.79 11.25 -2.10
C GLN A 12 -0.49 12.43 -1.18
N GLU A 13 -1.52 12.99 -0.57
CA GLU A 13 -1.35 14.12 0.33
C GLU A 13 -0.58 13.71 1.58
N LEU A 14 -0.89 12.54 2.09
CA LEU A 14 -0.28 12.05 3.32
C LEU A 14 1.20 11.71 3.13
N THR A 15 1.55 11.08 2.02
CA THR A 15 2.93 10.68 1.75
C THR A 15 3.74 11.77 1.07
N GLY A 16 3.05 12.73 0.45
CA GLY A 16 3.69 13.78 -0.33
C GLY A 16 4.20 13.32 -1.68
N LYS A 17 3.78 12.14 -2.12
CA LYS A 17 4.26 11.54 -3.37
C LYS A 17 3.13 10.86 -4.10
N SER A 18 3.26 10.73 -5.42
CA SER A 18 2.31 9.97 -6.21
C SER A 18 2.73 8.51 -6.36
N GLU A 19 4.02 8.23 -6.26
CA GLU A 19 4.54 6.87 -6.35
C GLU A 19 5.92 6.77 -5.70
N GLU A 20 6.28 5.56 -5.32
CA GLU A 20 7.61 5.25 -4.78
C GLU A 20 8.04 3.87 -5.23
N VAL A 21 9.34 3.67 -5.31
CA VAL A 21 9.92 2.36 -5.63
C VAL A 21 10.71 1.91 -4.42
N PHE A 22 10.48 0.67 -3.99
CA PHE A 22 11.20 0.07 -2.88
C PHE A 22 11.79 -1.27 -3.29
N THR A 23 12.93 -1.60 -2.69
CA THR A 23 13.45 -2.95 -2.71
C THR A 23 13.08 -3.59 -1.38
N VAL A 24 12.28 -4.63 -1.39
CA VAL A 24 11.77 -5.26 -0.18
C VAL A 24 11.90 -6.77 -0.26
N SER A 25 11.79 -7.41 0.91
CA SER A 25 11.82 -8.86 1.00
C SER A 25 10.70 -9.35 1.92
N PHE A 26 9.51 -8.78 1.75
CA PHE A 26 8.34 -9.18 2.54
C PHE A 26 7.59 -10.30 1.85
N ASP A 27 7.02 -11.20 2.65
CA ASP A 27 6.27 -12.33 2.12
C ASP A 27 4.79 -12.03 1.91
N THR A 28 4.25 -11.09 2.68
CA THR A 28 2.81 -10.83 2.66
C THR A 28 2.51 -9.34 2.47
N VAL A 29 1.29 -9.07 2.01
CA VAL A 29 0.78 -7.71 1.88
C VAL A 29 0.75 -7.04 3.26
N GLY A 30 0.39 -7.78 4.31
CA GLY A 30 0.36 -7.25 5.67
C GLY A 30 1.72 -6.78 6.16
N ALA A 31 2.79 -7.51 5.81
CA ALA A 31 4.14 -7.09 6.18
C ALA A 31 4.51 -5.77 5.50
N LEU A 32 4.13 -5.60 4.24
CA LEU A 32 4.35 -4.35 3.53
C LEU A 32 3.51 -3.23 4.15
N ARG A 33 2.27 -3.52 4.53
CA ARG A 33 1.40 -2.53 5.20
C ARG A 33 2.06 -2.02 6.48
N GLN A 34 2.59 -2.91 7.30
CA GLN A 34 3.25 -2.51 8.54
C GLN A 34 4.48 -1.65 8.27
N TYR A 35 5.26 -2.01 7.27
CA TYR A 35 6.42 -1.22 6.88
C TYR A 35 6.01 0.21 6.50
N LEU A 36 4.93 0.34 5.73
CA LEU A 36 4.44 1.64 5.30
C LEU A 36 3.89 2.46 6.46
N ILE A 37 3.22 1.82 7.41
CA ILE A 37 2.70 2.50 8.59
C ILE A 37 3.85 3.02 9.45
N GLU A 38 4.93 2.27 9.57
CA GLU A 38 6.10 2.73 10.29
C GLU A 38 6.77 3.92 9.61
N ARG A 39 6.77 3.91 8.28
CA ARG A 39 7.36 4.99 7.50
C ARG A 39 6.46 6.23 7.47
N TYR A 40 5.16 6.02 7.42
CA TYR A 40 4.15 7.08 7.40
C TYR A 40 3.10 6.78 8.46
N PRO A 41 3.34 7.16 9.72
CA PRO A 41 2.44 6.77 10.81
C PRO A 41 1.00 7.20 10.65
N LYS A 42 0.74 8.27 9.91
CA LYS A 42 -0.64 8.72 9.68
C LYS A 42 -1.45 7.74 8.85
N LEU A 43 -0.79 6.82 8.15
CA LEU A 43 -1.50 5.78 7.40
C LEU A 43 -2.32 4.88 8.34
N ASP A 44 -1.88 4.72 9.58
CA ASP A 44 -2.59 3.89 10.54
C ASP A 44 -3.99 4.43 10.85
N GLU A 45 -4.22 5.70 10.60
CA GLU A 45 -5.52 6.34 10.82
C GLU A 45 -6.48 6.11 9.66
N LEU A 46 -5.98 5.60 8.55
CA LEU A 46 -6.79 5.33 7.36
C LEU A 46 -6.91 3.83 7.15
N ASN A 47 -8.11 3.40 6.80
CA ASN A 47 -8.31 1.99 6.41
C ASN A 47 -8.02 1.85 4.92
N PHE A 48 -6.78 2.14 4.53
CA PHE A 48 -6.43 2.08 3.13
C PHE A 48 -6.41 0.64 2.63
N LYS A 49 -6.67 0.48 1.35
CA LYS A 49 -6.67 -0.81 0.68
C LYS A 49 -5.41 -0.92 -0.17
N MET A 50 -4.94 -2.14 -0.34
CA MET A 50 -3.79 -2.41 -1.19
C MET A 50 -4.20 -3.38 -2.28
N ALA A 51 -3.86 -3.05 -3.52
CA ALA A 51 -4.20 -3.86 -4.67
C ALA A 51 -2.93 -4.25 -5.42
N GLN A 52 -2.77 -5.55 -5.70
CA GLN A 52 -1.71 -6.05 -6.55
C GLN A 52 -2.31 -6.39 -7.90
N ASP A 53 -1.75 -5.82 -8.96
CA ASP A 53 -2.19 -6.11 -10.33
C ASP A 53 -3.71 -5.96 -10.47
N ASN A 54 -4.23 -4.86 -9.91
CA ASN A 54 -5.65 -4.46 -9.98
C ASN A 54 -6.60 -5.33 -9.16
N LYS A 55 -6.07 -6.12 -8.22
CA LYS A 55 -6.91 -6.92 -7.31
C LYS A 55 -6.64 -6.50 -5.87
N ILE A 56 -7.71 -6.16 -5.15
CA ILE A 56 -7.59 -5.83 -3.73
C ILE A 56 -7.25 -7.10 -2.96
N ASN A 57 -6.22 -7.01 -2.13
CA ASN A 57 -5.73 -8.15 -1.37
C ASN A 57 -5.91 -7.94 0.13
N SER A 58 -6.05 -9.04 0.85
CA SER A 58 -6.03 -9.03 2.31
C SER A 58 -4.58 -9.03 2.79
N ASP A 59 -4.39 -8.74 4.07
CA ASP A 59 -3.05 -8.73 4.66
C ASP A 59 -2.36 -10.09 4.62
N SER A 60 -3.13 -11.16 4.59
CA SER A 60 -2.56 -12.52 4.54
C SER A 60 -2.16 -12.94 3.12
N SER A 61 -2.53 -12.16 2.12
CA SER A 61 -2.18 -12.48 0.73
C SER A 61 -0.68 -12.42 0.50
N PRO A 62 -0.13 -13.32 -0.32
CA PRO A 62 1.29 -13.25 -0.67
C PRO A 62 1.60 -11.97 -1.42
N LEU A 63 2.77 -11.41 -1.15
CA LEU A 63 3.26 -10.25 -1.87
C LEU A 63 4.05 -10.75 -3.09
N ASN A 64 3.38 -10.78 -4.23
CA ASN A 64 3.98 -11.33 -5.44
C ASN A 64 3.84 -10.42 -6.67
N GLY A 65 3.18 -9.28 -6.51
CA GLY A 65 3.08 -8.31 -7.60
C GLY A 65 4.20 -7.29 -7.53
N SER A 66 4.58 -6.76 -8.67
CA SER A 66 5.58 -5.71 -8.74
C SER A 66 4.97 -4.31 -8.69
N LEU A 67 3.67 -4.20 -8.91
CA LEU A 67 2.93 -2.94 -8.88
C LEU A 67 1.84 -3.04 -7.82
N ILE A 68 1.94 -2.17 -6.82
CA ILE A 68 1.01 -2.15 -5.70
C ILE A 68 0.34 -0.78 -5.66
N ASP A 69 -0.98 -0.75 -5.68
CA ASP A 69 -1.75 0.49 -5.55
C ASP A 69 -2.27 0.62 -4.13
N LEU A 70 -2.04 1.78 -3.52
CA LEU A 70 -2.65 2.11 -2.24
C LEU A 70 -3.86 2.99 -2.52
N LEU A 71 -5.01 2.51 -2.10
CA LEU A 71 -6.29 3.15 -2.37
C LEU A 71 -6.89 3.67 -1.08
N PRO A 72 -7.48 4.87 -1.11
CA PRO A 72 -8.16 5.37 0.08
C PRO A 72 -9.38 4.51 0.41
N PRO A 73 -9.83 4.54 1.66
CA PRO A 73 -11.04 3.79 2.00
C PRO A 73 -12.24 4.39 1.25
N PHE A 74 -13.12 3.51 0.78
CA PHE A 74 -14.33 3.94 0.10
C PHE A 74 -15.42 4.10 1.14
N SER A 75 -15.90 5.32 1.30
CA SER A 75 -16.97 5.59 2.23
C SER A 75 -18.31 5.29 1.57
N GLY A 76 -19.21 4.71 2.34
CA GLY A 76 -20.56 4.49 1.88
C GLY A 76 -20.72 3.41 0.84
N GLY A 77 -19.74 2.61 0.71
CA GLY A 77 -19.87 1.41 -0.08
C GLY A 77 -19.61 1.45 -1.49
#